data_d0aed29ca9ccae8991bbe5f3c95453f1
#
_entry.id   d0aed29ca9ccae8991bbe5f3c95453f1
#
_cell.length_a   1.000
_cell.length_b   1.000
_cell.length_c   1.000
_cell.angle_alpha   90.00
_cell.angle_beta   90.00
_cell.angle_gamma   90.00
#
_symmetry.space_group_name_H-M   'P 1'
#
loop_
_entity.id
_entity.type
_entity.pdbx_description
1 polymer ?
#
loop_
_entity_poly.entity_id
_entity_poly.type
_entity_poly.pdbx_seq_one_letter_code
_entity_poly.pdbx_strand_id
1 'polypeptide(L)'
;MAITKKLIDGLIVTIQNLYLTDDIPWMIGYSGGKDSTAAVQLVWMAIEQLPERYRKKTIYIMNTDTLVESPVVSKWVDKSLKFMKDESEKKGLPFVPIKLIPDYNNTFWVNLIGRGYPFPRKKYRWCTDRLKIQPVNNFIKNKIAEHGEIILVLGTRKQESSRRNRTMTNLEKKRVRELLSPNPTLANEL
;
A
#
# COMPACT_ATOMS: atom_id res chain seq x y z
N MET A 1 -10.38 5.14 22.31
CA MET A 1 -9.79 6.47 22.16
C MET A 1 -10.56 7.18 21.05
N ALA A 2 -11.16 8.31 21.33
CA ALA A 2 -11.91 9.08 20.33
C ALA A 2 -10.92 9.77 19.38
N ILE A 3 -11.26 9.80 18.08
CA ILE A 3 -10.48 10.53 17.08
C ILE A 3 -10.77 12.02 17.28
N THR A 4 -9.76 12.78 17.70
CA THR A 4 -9.86 14.23 17.89
C THR A 4 -9.15 14.97 16.77
N LYS A 5 -9.56 16.21 16.50
CA LYS A 5 -8.88 17.08 15.52
C LYS A 5 -7.39 17.22 15.86
N LYS A 6 -7.05 17.44 17.12
CA LYS A 6 -5.67 17.54 17.59
C LYS A 6 -4.82 16.29 17.26
N LEU A 7 -5.41 15.09 17.33
CA LEU A 7 -4.72 13.85 16.94
C LEU A 7 -4.45 13.83 15.44
N ILE A 8 -5.44 14.20 14.63
CA ILE A 8 -5.28 14.27 13.17
C ILE A 8 -4.21 15.28 12.79
N ASP A 9 -4.25 16.47 13.35
CA ASP A 9 -3.25 17.53 13.08
C ASP A 9 -1.83 17.07 13.46
N GLY A 10 -1.68 16.38 14.60
CA GLY A 10 -0.40 15.79 15.00
C GLY A 10 0.12 14.72 14.03
N LEU A 11 -0.77 13.87 13.49
CA LEU A 11 -0.43 12.88 12.48
C LEU A 11 -0.05 13.53 11.15
N ILE A 12 -0.74 14.58 10.74
CA ILE A 12 -0.43 15.36 9.54
C ILE A 12 0.99 15.91 9.63
N VAL A 13 1.34 16.57 10.72
CA VAL A 13 2.70 17.10 10.94
C VAL A 13 3.75 15.98 10.90
N THR A 14 3.48 14.84 11.53
CA THR A 14 4.38 13.68 11.49
C THR A 14 4.60 13.18 10.07
N ILE A 15 3.53 13.05 9.28
CA ILE A 15 3.60 12.61 7.89
C ILE A 15 4.37 13.62 7.03
N GLN A 16 4.13 14.92 7.21
CA GLN A 16 4.86 15.97 6.50
C GLN A 16 6.36 15.92 6.79
N ASN A 17 6.74 15.79 8.06
CA ASN A 17 8.14 15.67 8.46
C ASN A 17 8.80 14.44 7.81
N LEU A 18 8.15 13.27 7.86
CA LEU A 18 8.66 12.06 7.20
C LEU A 18 8.78 12.24 5.68
N TYR A 19 7.79 12.88 5.06
CA TYR A 19 7.82 13.14 3.62
C TYR A 19 8.96 14.05 3.21
N LEU A 20 9.32 15.04 4.04
CA LEU A 20 10.38 16.01 3.76
C LEU A 20 11.79 15.54 4.15
N THR A 21 11.92 14.39 4.82
CA THR A 21 13.22 13.90 5.33
C THR A 21 14.15 13.41 4.22
N ASP A 22 13.58 12.87 3.13
CA ASP A 22 14.33 12.28 2.02
C ASP A 22 13.58 12.47 0.69
N ASP A 23 14.17 11.99 -0.42
CA ASP A 23 13.55 12.02 -1.75
C ASP A 23 13.03 10.63 -2.18
N ILE A 24 12.95 9.66 -1.26
CA ILE A 24 12.53 8.29 -1.55
C ILE A 24 11.03 8.27 -1.88
N PRO A 25 10.60 7.72 -3.03
CA PRO A 25 9.20 7.64 -3.38
C PRO A 25 8.40 6.77 -2.40
N TRP A 26 7.15 7.15 -2.19
CA TRP A 26 6.24 6.42 -1.31
C TRP A 26 5.30 5.52 -2.11
N MET A 27 4.93 4.39 -1.51
CA MET A 27 3.92 3.49 -2.03
C MET A 27 2.90 3.20 -0.92
N ILE A 28 1.63 3.52 -1.18
CA ILE A 28 0.53 3.31 -0.22
C ILE A 28 -0.33 2.16 -0.71
N GLY A 29 -0.48 1.13 0.12
CA GLY A 29 -1.40 0.02 -0.17
C GLY A 29 -2.86 0.45 0.00
N TYR A 30 -3.65 0.34 -1.07
CA TYR A 30 -5.08 0.67 -1.10
C TYR A 30 -5.93 -0.53 -1.48
N SER A 31 -6.78 -1.00 -0.57
CA SER A 31 -7.69 -2.13 -0.81
C SER A 31 -9.16 -1.72 -0.95
N GLY A 32 -9.47 -0.42 -0.89
CA GLY A 32 -10.84 0.08 -0.81
C GLY A 32 -11.52 -0.12 0.56
N GLY A 33 -10.83 -0.76 1.51
CA GLY A 33 -11.30 -0.94 2.88
C GLY A 33 -11.03 0.28 3.77
N LYS A 34 -11.73 0.39 4.90
CA LYS A 34 -11.69 1.55 5.81
C LYS A 34 -10.28 1.94 6.27
N ASP A 35 -9.43 0.96 6.61
CA ASP A 35 -8.11 1.23 7.18
C ASP A 35 -7.13 1.75 6.12
N SER A 36 -7.14 1.15 4.93
CA SER A 36 -6.34 1.62 3.79
C SER A 36 -6.82 2.97 3.26
N THR A 37 -8.13 3.22 3.26
CA THR A 37 -8.70 4.52 2.89
C THR A 37 -8.29 5.60 3.88
N ALA A 38 -8.34 5.32 5.18
CA ALA A 38 -7.89 6.26 6.21
C ALA A 38 -6.39 6.59 6.07
N ALA A 39 -5.55 5.60 5.75
CA ALA A 39 -4.13 5.83 5.51
C ALA A 39 -3.88 6.74 4.30
N VAL A 40 -4.52 6.44 3.15
CA VAL A 40 -4.45 7.30 1.95
C VAL A 40 -4.94 8.70 2.26
N GLN A 41 -6.08 8.84 2.95
CA GLN A 41 -6.67 10.14 3.26
C GLN A 41 -5.78 10.99 4.17
N LEU A 42 -5.15 10.39 5.19
CA LEU A 42 -4.22 11.12 6.06
C LEU A 42 -2.98 11.60 5.30
N VAL A 43 -2.39 10.75 4.45
CA VAL A 43 -1.25 11.15 3.62
C VAL A 43 -1.69 12.23 2.62
N TRP A 44 -2.85 12.08 1.99
CA TRP A 44 -3.39 13.08 1.08
C TRP A 44 -3.53 14.46 1.73
N MET A 45 -4.20 14.52 2.89
CA MET A 45 -4.37 15.75 3.67
C MET A 45 -3.03 16.38 4.06
N ALA A 46 -2.04 15.56 4.43
CA ALA A 46 -0.72 16.03 4.81
C ALA A 46 0.02 16.68 3.63
N ILE A 47 -0.01 16.04 2.46
CA ILE A 47 0.67 16.54 1.27
C ILE A 47 -0.05 17.74 0.64
N GLU A 48 -1.38 17.73 0.65
CA GLU A 48 -2.19 18.86 0.14
C GLU A 48 -1.94 20.16 0.91
N GLN A 49 -1.61 20.09 2.19
CA GLN A 49 -1.26 21.24 3.02
C GLN A 49 0.17 21.75 2.80
N LEU A 50 1.04 20.98 2.17
CA LEU A 50 2.40 21.44 1.86
C LEU A 50 2.36 22.45 0.69
N PRO A 51 3.23 23.48 0.68
CA PRO A 51 3.46 24.30 -0.50
C PRO A 51 3.90 23.45 -1.71
N GLU A 52 3.47 23.81 -2.90
CA GLU A 52 3.73 23.06 -4.14
C GLU A 52 5.21 22.72 -4.36
N ARG A 53 6.09 23.68 -4.07
CA ARG A 53 7.56 23.53 -4.17
C ARG A 53 8.14 22.35 -3.38
N TYR A 54 7.40 21.83 -2.38
CA TYR A 54 7.84 20.70 -1.55
C TYR A 54 7.19 19.36 -1.97
N ARG A 55 6.22 19.36 -2.89
CA ARG A 55 5.50 18.16 -3.35
C ARG A 55 6.26 17.43 -4.48
N LYS A 56 7.57 17.16 -4.28
CA LYS A 56 8.45 16.71 -5.37
C LYS A 56 8.41 15.20 -5.60
N LYS A 57 8.37 14.40 -4.55
CA LYS A 57 8.48 12.96 -4.70
C LYS A 57 7.15 12.28 -4.97
N THR A 58 7.18 11.31 -5.88
CA THR A 58 5.99 10.55 -6.29
C THR A 58 5.45 9.68 -5.16
N ILE A 59 4.13 9.64 -5.03
CA ILE A 59 3.40 8.77 -4.10
C ILE A 59 2.49 7.86 -4.92
N TYR A 60 2.85 6.59 -5.00
CA TYR A 60 2.04 5.57 -5.66
C TYR A 60 0.90 5.10 -4.74
N ILE A 61 -0.36 5.16 -5.20
CA ILE A 61 -1.50 4.55 -4.51
C ILE A 61 -1.80 3.23 -5.22
N MET A 62 -1.43 2.13 -4.58
CA MET A 62 -1.42 0.82 -5.20
C MET A 62 -2.60 -0.04 -4.75
N ASN A 63 -3.39 -0.49 -5.70
CA ASN A 63 -4.40 -1.53 -5.52
C ASN A 63 -3.99 -2.80 -6.27
N THR A 64 -4.29 -3.97 -5.71
CA THR A 64 -4.12 -5.25 -6.39
C THR A 64 -5.48 -5.87 -6.65
N ASP A 65 -5.87 -5.96 -7.92
CA ASP A 65 -7.08 -6.67 -8.36
C ASP A 65 -6.74 -8.14 -8.57
N THR A 66 -7.34 -9.01 -7.78
CA THR A 66 -7.11 -10.46 -7.88
C THR A 66 -7.85 -11.11 -9.05
N LEU A 67 -8.66 -10.36 -9.78
CA LEU A 67 -9.55 -10.80 -10.87
C LEU A 67 -10.63 -11.81 -10.42
N VAL A 68 -10.86 -11.92 -9.10
CA VAL A 68 -11.92 -12.75 -8.48
C VAL A 68 -12.65 -12.00 -7.38
N GLU A 69 -12.47 -10.70 -7.31
CA GLU A 69 -13.22 -9.82 -6.40
C GLU A 69 -14.69 -9.70 -6.87
N SER A 70 -15.59 -9.37 -5.96
CA SER A 70 -16.97 -9.05 -6.34
C SER A 70 -17.00 -7.88 -7.34
N PRO A 71 -17.80 -7.95 -8.42
CA PRO A 71 -17.92 -6.85 -9.39
C PRO A 71 -18.27 -5.49 -8.77
N VAL A 72 -19.01 -5.50 -7.66
CA VAL A 72 -19.35 -4.28 -6.92
C VAL A 72 -18.10 -3.66 -6.30
N VAL A 73 -17.27 -4.48 -5.65
CA VAL A 73 -16.00 -4.02 -5.03
C VAL A 73 -15.02 -3.56 -6.09
N SER A 74 -14.87 -4.32 -7.19
CA SER A 74 -13.97 -3.94 -8.29
C SER A 74 -14.36 -2.58 -8.89
N LYS A 75 -15.65 -2.39 -9.21
CA LYS A 75 -16.15 -1.11 -9.72
C LYS A 75 -15.98 0.06 -8.73
N TRP A 76 -16.13 -0.20 -7.43
CA TRP A 76 -15.91 0.79 -6.39
C TRP A 76 -14.45 1.23 -6.36
N VAL A 77 -13.53 0.27 -6.37
CA VAL A 77 -12.09 0.55 -6.39
C VAL A 77 -11.69 1.31 -7.66
N ASP A 78 -12.16 0.89 -8.82
CA ASP A 78 -11.88 1.57 -10.09
C ASP A 78 -12.34 3.03 -10.09
N LYS A 79 -13.56 3.28 -9.61
CA LYS A 79 -14.06 4.64 -9.44
C LYS A 79 -13.21 5.46 -8.47
N SER A 80 -12.81 4.85 -7.35
CA SER A 80 -11.99 5.52 -6.35
C SER A 80 -10.60 5.88 -6.88
N LEU A 81 -9.94 4.95 -7.58
CA LEU A 81 -8.63 5.22 -8.18
C LEU A 81 -8.70 6.30 -9.26
N LYS A 82 -9.75 6.25 -10.11
CA LYS A 82 -9.99 7.30 -11.11
C LYS A 82 -10.21 8.66 -10.45
N PHE A 83 -11.06 8.73 -9.43
CA PHE A 83 -11.31 9.97 -8.68
C PHE A 83 -10.02 10.53 -8.07
N MET A 84 -9.21 9.67 -7.44
CA MET A 84 -7.93 10.07 -6.87
C MET A 84 -6.97 10.60 -7.94
N LYS A 85 -6.96 9.99 -9.14
CA LYS A 85 -6.15 10.46 -10.26
C LYS A 85 -6.59 11.84 -10.71
N ASP A 86 -7.88 12.00 -11.01
CA ASP A 86 -8.46 13.25 -11.51
C ASP A 86 -8.25 14.41 -10.50
N GLU A 87 -8.45 14.16 -9.20
CA GLU A 87 -8.21 15.16 -8.14
C GLU A 87 -6.73 15.46 -7.92
N SER A 88 -5.84 14.46 -8.06
CA SER A 88 -4.41 14.65 -7.97
C SER A 88 -3.89 15.57 -9.07
N GLU A 89 -4.29 15.32 -10.30
CA GLU A 89 -3.95 16.14 -11.47
C GLU A 89 -4.48 17.57 -11.32
N LYS A 90 -5.74 17.71 -10.92
CA LYS A 90 -6.39 19.02 -10.72
C LYS A 90 -5.73 19.89 -9.65
N LYS A 91 -5.21 19.28 -8.59
CA LYS A 91 -4.60 19.98 -7.44
C LYS A 91 -3.07 20.03 -7.49
N GLY A 92 -2.43 19.56 -8.56
CA GLY A 92 -0.97 19.47 -8.67
C GLY A 92 -0.34 18.64 -7.56
N LEU A 93 -0.98 17.50 -7.20
CA LEU A 93 -0.49 16.61 -6.17
C LEU A 93 0.32 15.45 -6.77
N PRO A 94 1.32 14.91 -6.07
CA PRO A 94 2.21 13.90 -6.61
C PRO A 94 1.68 12.46 -6.47
N PHE A 95 0.37 12.28 -6.41
CA PHE A 95 -0.25 10.96 -6.28
C PHE A 95 -0.46 10.28 -7.63
N VAL A 96 0.00 9.04 -7.74
CA VAL A 96 -0.14 8.19 -8.93
C VAL A 96 -0.89 6.91 -8.54
N PRO A 97 -2.22 6.85 -8.73
CA PRO A 97 -2.98 5.63 -8.51
C PRO A 97 -2.62 4.55 -9.53
N ILE A 98 -2.38 3.33 -9.06
CA ILE A 98 -1.98 2.18 -9.86
C ILE A 98 -2.82 0.96 -9.48
N LYS A 99 -3.30 0.26 -10.51
CA LYS A 99 -3.96 -1.04 -10.36
C LYS A 99 -3.04 -2.14 -10.84
N LEU A 100 -2.66 -3.04 -9.94
CA LEU A 100 -1.85 -4.22 -10.25
C LEU A 100 -2.78 -5.42 -10.46
N ILE A 101 -2.41 -6.26 -11.41
CA ILE A 101 -3.08 -7.54 -11.68
C ILE A 101 -2.05 -8.66 -11.62
N PRO A 102 -2.44 -9.89 -11.27
CA PRO A 102 -1.56 -11.05 -11.34
C PRO A 102 -1.15 -11.33 -12.79
N ASP A 103 0.02 -11.94 -12.97
CA ASP A 103 0.44 -12.47 -14.26
C ASP A 103 -0.63 -13.43 -14.80
N TYR A 104 -0.81 -13.46 -16.13
CA TYR A 104 -1.81 -14.29 -16.78
C TYR A 104 -1.72 -15.76 -16.36
N ASN A 105 -0.50 -16.29 -16.29
CA ASN A 105 -0.24 -17.68 -15.90
C ASN A 105 -0.42 -17.91 -14.38
N ASN A 106 -0.59 -16.87 -13.59
CA ASN A 106 -0.77 -16.93 -12.14
C ASN A 106 -2.15 -16.46 -11.68
N THR A 107 -3.13 -16.32 -12.57
CA THR A 107 -4.50 -15.99 -12.19
C THR A 107 -5.14 -17.08 -11.33
N PHE A 108 -6.21 -16.75 -10.62
CA PHE A 108 -6.91 -17.70 -9.73
C PHE A 108 -7.36 -18.95 -10.48
N TRP A 109 -8.01 -18.78 -11.63
CA TRP A 109 -8.56 -19.88 -12.41
C TRP A 109 -7.49 -20.75 -13.07
N VAL A 110 -6.40 -20.16 -13.55
CA VAL A 110 -5.27 -20.94 -14.09
C VAL A 110 -4.64 -21.81 -13.00
N ASN A 111 -4.48 -21.30 -11.78
CA ASN A 111 -3.93 -22.12 -10.70
C ASN A 111 -4.94 -23.19 -10.22
N LEU A 112 -6.22 -22.84 -10.05
CA LEU A 112 -7.23 -23.77 -9.55
C LEU A 112 -7.55 -24.88 -10.54
N ILE A 113 -7.88 -24.53 -11.79
CA ILE A 113 -8.32 -25.47 -12.82
C ILE A 113 -7.15 -25.97 -13.63
N GLY A 114 -6.29 -25.09 -14.14
CA GLY A 114 -5.22 -25.46 -15.05
C GLY A 114 -4.08 -26.22 -14.37
N ARG A 115 -3.77 -25.89 -13.10
CA ARG A 115 -2.68 -26.54 -12.34
C ARG A 115 -3.16 -27.48 -11.24
N GLY A 116 -4.48 -27.63 -11.06
CA GLY A 116 -5.07 -28.52 -10.06
C GLY A 116 -4.79 -28.13 -8.60
N TYR A 117 -4.57 -26.82 -8.31
CA TYR A 117 -4.35 -26.41 -6.94
C TYR A 117 -5.60 -26.62 -6.10
N PRO A 118 -5.48 -27.10 -4.85
CA PRO A 118 -6.64 -27.24 -3.97
C PRO A 118 -7.26 -25.88 -3.70
N PHE A 119 -8.57 -25.85 -3.48
CA PHE A 119 -9.27 -24.62 -3.12
C PHE A 119 -8.60 -23.95 -1.90
N PRO A 120 -8.42 -22.61 -1.89
CA PRO A 120 -7.75 -21.92 -0.80
C PRO A 120 -8.40 -22.19 0.55
N ARG A 121 -7.58 -22.52 1.57
CA ARG A 121 -8.02 -22.80 2.94
C ARG A 121 -7.25 -21.93 3.92
N LYS A 122 -7.73 -21.82 5.17
CA LYS A 122 -7.11 -21.01 6.22
C LYS A 122 -5.61 -21.25 6.41
N LYS A 123 -5.14 -22.49 6.23
CA LYS A 123 -3.71 -22.86 6.33
C LYS A 123 -2.99 -22.90 4.98
N TYR A 124 -3.69 -22.86 3.86
CA TYR A 124 -3.13 -22.93 2.52
C TYR A 124 -3.69 -21.81 1.65
N ARG A 125 -3.03 -20.67 1.69
CA ARG A 125 -3.48 -19.40 1.11
C ARG A 125 -2.62 -18.99 -0.10
N TRP A 126 -2.41 -19.89 -1.03
CA TRP A 126 -1.66 -19.61 -2.25
C TRP A 126 -2.19 -18.41 -3.04
N CYS A 127 -3.51 -18.17 -2.96
CA CYS A 127 -4.14 -17.02 -3.59
C CYS A 127 -3.60 -15.68 -3.05
N THR A 128 -3.26 -15.59 -1.77
CA THR A 128 -2.68 -14.37 -1.19
C THR A 128 -1.29 -14.11 -1.77
N ASP A 129 -0.46 -15.15 -1.85
CA ASP A 129 0.89 -15.04 -2.39
C ASP A 129 0.85 -14.68 -3.88
N ARG A 130 0.22 -15.51 -4.71
CA ARG A 130 0.25 -15.37 -6.16
C ARG A 130 -0.54 -14.19 -6.70
N LEU A 131 -1.68 -13.88 -6.09
CA LEU A 131 -2.59 -12.87 -6.63
C LEU A 131 -2.38 -11.47 -6.01
N LYS A 132 -1.76 -11.37 -4.82
CA LYS A 132 -1.56 -10.09 -4.14
C LYS A 132 -0.07 -9.78 -3.93
N ILE A 133 0.69 -10.71 -3.32
CA ILE A 133 2.08 -10.42 -2.93
C ILE A 133 3.00 -10.37 -4.15
N GLN A 134 2.95 -11.34 -5.04
CA GLN A 134 3.83 -11.39 -6.22
C GLN A 134 3.68 -10.16 -7.14
N PRO A 135 2.47 -9.71 -7.56
CA PRO A 135 2.33 -8.50 -8.35
C PRO A 135 2.91 -7.26 -7.68
N VAL A 136 2.70 -7.15 -6.35
CA VAL A 136 3.25 -6.06 -5.54
C VAL A 136 4.77 -6.10 -5.52
N ASN A 137 5.37 -7.27 -5.22
CA ASN A 137 6.81 -7.42 -5.15
C ASN A 137 7.47 -7.12 -6.51
N ASN A 138 6.89 -7.58 -7.61
CA ASN A 138 7.40 -7.29 -8.96
C ASN A 138 7.38 -5.78 -9.23
N PHE A 139 6.30 -5.10 -8.87
CA PHE A 139 6.23 -3.65 -9.03
C PHE A 139 7.26 -2.93 -8.14
N ILE A 140 7.39 -3.34 -6.87
CA ILE A 140 8.38 -2.77 -5.94
C ILE A 140 9.80 -2.98 -6.47
N LYS A 141 10.15 -4.18 -6.94
CA LYS A 141 11.47 -4.48 -7.50
C LYS A 141 11.80 -3.56 -8.69
N ASN A 142 10.85 -3.35 -9.60
CA ASN A 142 11.03 -2.43 -10.72
C ASN A 142 11.26 -1.00 -10.24
N LYS A 143 10.50 -0.53 -9.22
CA LYS A 143 10.67 0.81 -8.68
C LYS A 143 11.94 0.97 -7.85
N ILE A 144 12.39 -0.06 -7.16
CA ILE A 144 13.71 -0.06 -6.49
C ILE A 144 14.83 0.00 -7.53
N ALA A 145 14.72 -0.70 -8.65
CA ALA A 145 15.70 -0.61 -9.74
C ALA A 145 15.78 0.80 -10.35
N GLU A 146 14.66 1.56 -10.36
CA GLU A 146 14.61 2.94 -10.85
C GLU A 146 15.12 3.98 -9.82
N HIS A 147 14.83 3.78 -8.54
CA HIS A 147 14.99 4.80 -7.49
C HIS A 147 15.95 4.40 -6.35
N GLY A 148 16.44 3.16 -6.33
CA GLY A 148 17.25 2.59 -5.25
C GLY A 148 16.45 2.10 -4.03
N GLU A 149 15.51 2.90 -3.54
CA GLU A 149 14.68 2.57 -2.37
C GLU A 149 13.22 2.97 -2.60
N ILE A 150 12.30 2.40 -1.80
CA ILE A 150 10.89 2.81 -1.75
C ILE A 150 10.35 2.66 -0.33
N ILE A 151 9.52 3.61 0.11
CA ILE A 151 8.85 3.55 1.41
C ILE A 151 7.44 2.99 1.24
N LEU A 152 7.16 1.84 1.85
CA LEU A 152 5.84 1.21 1.81
C LEU A 152 4.99 1.65 3.01
N VAL A 153 3.85 2.27 2.74
CA VAL A 153 2.86 2.70 3.74
C VAL A 153 1.66 1.77 3.71
N LEU A 154 1.34 1.13 4.83
CA LEU A 154 0.24 0.19 4.94
C LEU A 154 -0.73 0.59 6.05
N GLY A 155 -2.01 0.69 5.72
CA GLY A 155 -3.10 0.86 6.69
C GLY A 155 -3.39 -0.43 7.44
N THR A 156 -2.58 -0.76 8.46
CA THR A 156 -2.70 -1.98 9.26
C THR A 156 -2.81 -1.67 10.74
N ARG A 157 -3.49 -2.56 11.50
CA ARG A 157 -3.68 -2.42 12.95
C ARG A 157 -3.16 -3.63 13.70
N LYS A 158 -2.46 -3.41 14.83
CA LYS A 158 -2.00 -4.49 15.72
C LYS A 158 -3.16 -5.36 16.23
N GLN A 159 -4.31 -4.74 16.47
CA GLN A 159 -5.51 -5.41 17.03
C GLN A 159 -6.24 -6.32 16.04
N GLU A 160 -5.89 -6.34 14.75
CA GLU A 160 -6.55 -7.21 13.77
C GLU A 160 -6.31 -8.70 14.00
N SER A 161 -5.14 -9.07 14.53
CA SER A 161 -4.85 -10.46 14.94
C SER A 161 -3.59 -10.53 15.80
N SER A 162 -3.51 -11.57 16.65
CA SER A 162 -2.33 -11.83 17.49
C SER A 162 -1.05 -12.02 16.65
N ARG A 163 -1.15 -12.63 15.46
CA ARG A 163 -0.02 -12.76 14.52
C ARG A 163 0.45 -11.40 14.03
N ARG A 164 -0.47 -10.51 13.63
CA ARG A 164 -0.14 -9.16 13.15
C ARG A 164 0.48 -8.32 14.26
N ASN A 165 -0.06 -8.39 15.46
CA ASN A 165 0.51 -7.73 16.64
C ASN A 165 1.96 -8.14 16.87
N ARG A 166 2.25 -9.46 16.90
CA ARG A 166 3.62 -9.98 17.08
C ARG A 166 4.55 -9.50 15.97
N THR A 167 4.12 -9.58 14.71
CA THR A 167 4.93 -9.15 13.57
C THR A 167 5.24 -7.66 13.64
N MET A 168 4.25 -6.81 13.86
CA MET A 168 4.45 -5.35 13.96
C MET A 168 5.35 -4.98 15.14
N THR A 169 5.15 -5.58 16.31
CA THR A 169 6.01 -5.34 17.49
C THR A 169 7.46 -5.76 17.23
N ASN A 170 7.69 -6.86 16.52
CA ASN A 170 9.04 -7.29 16.16
C ASN A 170 9.69 -6.36 15.13
N LEU A 171 8.92 -5.85 14.16
CA LEU A 171 9.43 -4.89 13.18
C LEU A 171 9.77 -3.54 13.82
N GLU A 172 8.96 -3.08 14.77
CA GLU A 172 9.25 -1.86 15.53
C GLU A 172 10.59 -1.92 16.30
N LYS A 173 10.98 -3.11 16.76
CA LYS A 173 12.29 -3.32 17.39
C LYS A 173 13.46 -3.26 16.40
N LYS A 174 13.20 -3.47 15.11
CA LYS A 174 14.20 -3.49 14.03
C LYS A 174 14.16 -2.20 13.17
N ARG A 175 13.74 -1.08 13.75
CA ARG A 175 13.69 0.19 13.03
C ARG A 175 15.05 0.58 12.48
N VAL A 176 15.10 0.87 11.18
CA VAL A 176 16.32 1.33 10.50
C VAL A 176 16.44 2.84 10.60
N ARG A 177 15.28 3.53 10.55
CA ARG A 177 15.14 4.98 10.74
C ARG A 177 13.97 5.22 11.68
N GLU A 178 13.84 6.45 12.20
CA GLU A 178 12.66 6.82 12.96
C GLU A 178 11.38 6.51 12.18
N LEU A 179 10.46 5.76 12.79
CA LEU A 179 9.19 5.30 12.23
C LEU A 179 9.27 4.34 11.02
N LEU A 180 10.49 3.96 10.55
CA LEU A 180 10.67 3.04 9.43
C LEU A 180 11.23 1.70 9.88
N SER A 181 10.70 0.60 9.34
CA SER A 181 11.17 -0.76 9.58
C SER A 181 11.48 -1.47 8.25
N PRO A 182 12.48 -2.35 8.16
CA PRO A 182 12.77 -3.08 6.95
C PRO A 182 11.59 -3.96 6.53
N ASN A 183 11.35 -4.12 5.24
CA ASN A 183 10.35 -5.05 4.74
C ASN A 183 10.92 -6.49 4.78
N PRO A 184 10.37 -7.39 5.62
CA PRO A 184 10.93 -8.73 5.80
C PRO A 184 10.77 -9.64 4.57
N THR A 185 9.84 -9.32 3.67
CA THR A 185 9.58 -10.13 2.46
C THR A 185 10.62 -9.88 1.39
N LEU A 186 11.16 -8.66 1.31
CA LEU A 186 12.14 -8.27 0.29
C LEU A 186 13.58 -8.30 0.82
N ALA A 187 13.78 -8.19 2.13
CA ALA A 187 15.12 -8.19 2.74
C ALA A 187 15.89 -9.51 2.57
N ASN A 188 15.21 -10.62 2.23
CA ASN A 188 15.84 -11.92 1.99
C ASN A 188 16.10 -12.20 0.49
N GLU A 189 15.76 -11.28 -0.41
CA GLU A 189 15.89 -11.46 -1.86
C GLU A 189 16.90 -10.48 -2.50
N LEU A 190 17.46 -9.57 -1.70
CA LEU A 190 18.54 -8.64 -2.02
C LEU A 190 19.85 -9.08 -1.37
#